data_c7798535fcf0358e6ccc207611bf49a0
#
_entry.id   c7798535fcf0358e6ccc207611bf49a0
#
_cell.length_a   1.000
_cell.length_b   1.000
_cell.length_c   1.000
_cell.angle_alpha   90.00
_cell.angle_beta   90.00
_cell.angle_gamma   90.00
#
_symmetry.space_group_name_H-M   'P 1'
#
loop_
_entity.id
_entity.type
_entity.pdbx_description
1 polymer ?
#
loop_
_entity_poly.entity_id
_entity_poly.type
_entity_poly.pdbx_seq_one_letter_code
_entity_poly.pdbx_strand_id
1 'polypeptide(L)'
;MKDTEYISGLTARRHLKCSKAEFESLVKQGIIQAHRDEEMRWRVSKESVLSYTSQMLSSNEVRLIVNNNHYEEVIQRICLAKSSIKILTGDFKRFRLKPSVEQGENYNDGTPFIKSLIEKAENGVSVQILCSRPSKYFAEELESYYQRMEKPDNFEYVFCIRNHAKVIIIDDEIAYVGSANVTPAGLGQGIISPGNFEAGILTNNPELVGSIRDFFAMVWDANSCKGCHRADQCE
;
A
#
# COMPACT_ATOMS: atom_id res chain seq x y z
N MET A 1 16.02 -26.21 -8.10
CA MET A 1 16.01 -25.07 -7.14
C MET A 1 17.09 -24.11 -7.60
N LYS A 2 16.76 -22.86 -7.91
CA LYS A 2 17.82 -21.87 -8.20
C LYS A 2 18.50 -21.54 -6.87
N ASP A 3 19.82 -21.68 -6.82
CA ASP A 3 20.60 -21.28 -5.63
C ASP A 3 20.39 -19.78 -5.41
N THR A 4 19.82 -19.40 -4.27
CA THR A 4 19.63 -18.00 -3.91
C THR A 4 21.00 -17.36 -3.64
N GLU A 5 21.38 -16.41 -4.47
CA GLU A 5 22.65 -15.66 -4.28
C GLU A 5 22.48 -14.62 -3.16
N TYR A 6 23.32 -14.70 -2.14
CA TYR A 6 23.30 -13.78 -1.00
C TYR A 6 24.44 -12.77 -1.07
N ILE A 7 24.13 -11.51 -0.74
CA ILE A 7 25.10 -10.42 -0.60
C ILE A 7 25.17 -9.93 0.86
N SER A 8 26.22 -9.20 1.22
CA SER A 8 26.35 -8.63 2.57
C SER A 8 25.33 -7.50 2.79
N GLY A 9 24.93 -7.28 4.05
CA GLY A 9 24.06 -6.15 4.40
C GLY A 9 24.61 -4.79 4.00
N LEU A 10 25.94 -4.60 4.01
CA LEU A 10 26.57 -3.37 3.54
C LEU A 10 26.41 -3.20 2.02
N THR A 11 26.63 -4.27 1.26
CA THR A 11 26.44 -4.28 -0.19
C THR A 11 24.96 -4.01 -0.54
N ALA A 12 24.03 -4.68 0.13
CA ALA A 12 22.59 -4.46 -0.05
C ALA A 12 22.22 -2.99 0.19
N ARG A 13 22.65 -2.40 1.29
CA ARG A 13 22.38 -0.98 1.62
C ARG A 13 22.93 -0.01 0.58
N ARG A 14 24.06 -0.31 -0.02
CA ARG A 14 24.62 0.52 -1.12
C ARG A 14 23.75 0.45 -2.37
N HIS A 15 23.26 -0.72 -2.72
CA HIS A 15 22.30 -0.89 -3.84
C HIS A 15 20.96 -0.20 -3.56
N LEU A 16 20.47 -0.33 -2.34
CA LEU A 16 19.21 0.27 -1.90
C LEU A 16 19.32 1.79 -1.63
N LYS A 17 20.53 2.34 -1.60
CA LYS A 17 20.82 3.75 -1.24
C LYS A 17 20.15 4.16 0.08
N CYS A 18 20.12 3.27 1.06
CA CYS A 18 19.42 3.46 2.32
C CYS A 18 20.34 3.44 3.54
N SER A 19 19.89 4.07 4.63
CA SER A 19 20.52 4.00 5.94
C SER A 19 20.41 2.60 6.56
N LYS A 20 21.12 2.36 7.66
CA LYS A 20 21.02 1.09 8.40
C LYS A 20 19.60 0.88 8.96
N ALA A 21 18.99 1.93 9.51
CA ALA A 21 17.66 1.87 10.09
C ALA A 21 16.59 1.58 9.03
N GLU A 22 16.68 2.22 7.87
CA GLU A 22 15.78 1.94 6.74
C GLU A 22 15.94 0.51 6.22
N PHE A 23 17.17 0.01 6.09
CA PHE A 23 17.41 -1.37 5.70
C PHE A 23 16.79 -2.37 6.69
N GLU A 24 17.00 -2.18 7.98
CA GLU A 24 16.44 -3.05 9.03
C GLU A 24 14.89 -2.98 9.04
N SER A 25 14.32 -1.82 8.74
CA SER A 25 12.88 -1.66 8.55
C SER A 25 12.37 -2.45 7.34
N LEU A 26 13.06 -2.37 6.19
CA LEU A 26 12.71 -3.13 4.98
C LEU A 26 12.76 -4.65 5.21
N VAL A 27 13.75 -5.12 5.96
CA VAL A 27 13.86 -6.53 6.34
C VAL A 27 12.73 -6.93 7.29
N LYS A 28 12.48 -6.13 8.34
CA LYS A 28 11.38 -6.38 9.29
C LYS A 28 10.01 -6.43 8.64
N GLN A 29 9.80 -5.64 7.59
CA GLN A 29 8.56 -5.63 6.80
C GLN A 29 8.50 -6.78 5.76
N GLY A 30 9.53 -7.62 5.65
CA GLY A 30 9.59 -8.71 4.68
C GLY A 30 9.81 -8.26 3.22
N ILE A 31 10.07 -6.96 2.99
CA ILE A 31 10.29 -6.40 1.65
C ILE A 31 11.64 -6.84 1.10
N ILE A 32 12.66 -6.84 1.94
CA ILE A 32 13.99 -7.37 1.63
C ILE A 32 14.17 -8.68 2.40
N GLN A 33 14.42 -9.76 1.67
CA GLN A 33 14.69 -11.07 2.24
C GLN A 33 16.12 -11.11 2.77
N ALA A 34 16.27 -11.27 4.08
CA ALA A 34 17.56 -11.34 4.73
C ALA A 34 17.49 -12.16 6.03
N HIS A 35 18.59 -12.79 6.39
CA HIS A 35 18.78 -13.47 7.67
C HIS A 35 20.15 -13.14 8.26
N ARG A 36 20.37 -13.48 9.53
CA ARG A 36 21.68 -13.39 10.18
C ARG A 36 22.38 -14.72 10.07
N ASP A 37 23.67 -14.71 9.67
CA ASP A 37 24.51 -15.90 9.73
C ASP A 37 25.00 -16.17 11.16
N GLU A 38 25.78 -17.24 11.35
CA GLU A 38 26.34 -17.66 12.66
C GLU A 38 27.19 -16.56 13.33
N GLU A 39 27.76 -15.65 12.54
CA GLU A 39 28.52 -14.50 13.03
C GLU A 39 27.66 -13.23 13.16
N MET A 40 26.32 -13.37 13.17
CA MET A 40 25.35 -12.27 13.26
C MET A 40 25.45 -11.23 12.13
N ARG A 41 26.06 -11.58 11.00
CA ARG A 41 26.16 -10.72 9.81
C ARG A 41 24.93 -10.91 8.91
N TRP A 42 24.46 -9.83 8.32
CA TRP A 42 23.36 -9.90 7.37
C TRP A 42 23.73 -10.62 6.07
N ARG A 43 22.95 -11.63 5.75
CA ARG A 43 22.92 -12.33 4.45
C ARG A 43 21.63 -11.94 3.75
N VAL A 44 21.72 -11.20 2.66
CA VAL A 44 20.60 -10.54 1.99
C VAL A 44 20.41 -11.16 0.62
N SER A 45 19.20 -11.61 0.31
CA SER A 45 18.88 -12.11 -1.03
C SER A 45 19.12 -11.03 -2.08
N LYS A 46 20.03 -11.30 -3.01
CA LYS A 46 20.35 -10.41 -4.13
C LYS A 46 19.11 -10.20 -5.01
N GLU A 47 18.32 -11.24 -5.21
CA GLU A 47 17.10 -11.19 -6.00
C GLU A 47 16.08 -10.22 -5.36
N SER A 48 15.87 -10.26 -4.03
CA SER A 48 14.98 -9.33 -3.35
C SER A 48 15.43 -7.87 -3.45
N VAL A 49 16.75 -7.63 -3.38
CA VAL A 49 17.32 -6.28 -3.59
C VAL A 49 17.10 -5.79 -5.01
N LEU A 50 17.36 -6.64 -6.01
CA LEU A 50 17.16 -6.29 -7.42
C LEU A 50 15.67 -6.07 -7.74
N SER A 51 14.78 -6.90 -7.20
CA SER A 51 13.34 -6.74 -7.33
C SER A 51 12.89 -5.40 -6.75
N TYR A 52 13.31 -5.09 -5.53
CA TYR A 52 12.99 -3.81 -4.90
C TYR A 52 13.53 -2.62 -5.69
N THR A 53 14.79 -2.65 -6.12
CA THR A 53 15.38 -1.55 -6.89
C THR A 53 14.74 -1.38 -8.26
N SER A 54 14.31 -2.46 -8.89
CA SER A 54 13.58 -2.39 -10.18
C SER A 54 12.19 -1.79 -10.03
N GLN A 55 11.61 -1.86 -8.84
CA GLN A 55 10.33 -1.24 -8.51
C GLN A 55 10.47 0.26 -8.20
N MET A 56 11.67 0.75 -7.88
CA MET A 56 11.87 2.19 -7.65
C MET A 56 11.63 2.98 -8.93
N LEU A 57 10.86 4.05 -8.81
CA LEU A 57 10.64 4.96 -9.93
C LEU A 57 11.91 5.79 -10.18
N SER A 58 12.26 5.95 -11.44
CA SER A 58 13.22 6.98 -11.85
C SER A 58 12.64 8.37 -11.62
N SER A 59 13.45 9.42 -11.70
CA SER A 59 12.94 10.80 -11.56
C SER A 59 11.93 11.12 -12.66
N ASN A 60 10.80 11.71 -12.31
CA ASN A 60 9.70 12.09 -13.21
C ASN A 60 9.11 10.92 -14.02
N GLU A 61 9.13 9.73 -13.47
CA GLU A 61 8.61 8.55 -14.15
C GLU A 61 7.09 8.52 -14.22
N VAL A 62 6.58 8.04 -15.33
CA VAL A 62 5.17 7.65 -15.52
C VAL A 62 5.16 6.20 -16.01
N ARG A 63 4.66 5.29 -15.18
CA ARG A 63 4.68 3.84 -15.42
C ARG A 63 3.26 3.29 -15.56
N LEU A 64 3.02 2.52 -16.62
CA LEU A 64 1.80 1.74 -16.77
C LEU A 64 1.84 0.54 -15.82
N ILE A 65 0.81 0.41 -14.99
CA ILE A 65 0.59 -0.73 -14.09
C ILE A 65 -0.57 -1.56 -14.62
N VAL A 66 -0.40 -2.86 -14.71
CA VAL A 66 -1.43 -3.77 -15.22
C VAL A 66 -1.60 -5.00 -14.30
N ASN A 67 -2.83 -5.45 -14.13
CA ASN A 67 -3.19 -6.70 -13.46
C ASN A 67 -2.48 -6.89 -12.09
N ASN A 68 -1.73 -7.98 -11.92
CA ASN A 68 -1.06 -8.34 -10.66
C ASN A 68 -0.01 -7.31 -10.21
N ASN A 69 0.49 -6.48 -11.12
CA ASN A 69 1.45 -5.44 -10.78
C ASN A 69 0.86 -4.36 -9.86
N HIS A 70 -0.48 -4.24 -9.79
CA HIS A 70 -1.13 -3.34 -8.81
C HIS A 70 -0.76 -3.72 -7.37
N TYR A 71 -0.73 -5.01 -7.06
CA TYR A 71 -0.29 -5.43 -5.72
C TYR A 71 1.21 -5.19 -5.52
N GLU A 72 2.03 -5.66 -6.45
CA GLU A 72 3.49 -5.67 -6.29
C GLU A 72 4.07 -4.24 -6.33
N GLU A 73 3.52 -3.34 -7.14
CA GLU A 73 4.08 -2.01 -7.33
C GLU A 73 3.33 -0.89 -6.61
N VAL A 74 2.06 -1.08 -6.27
CA VAL A 74 1.27 -0.04 -5.58
C VAL A 74 1.08 -0.37 -4.11
N ILE A 75 0.54 -1.56 -3.79
CA ILE A 75 0.22 -1.92 -2.40
C ILE A 75 1.49 -2.09 -1.56
N GLN A 76 2.53 -2.71 -2.10
CA GLN A 76 3.79 -2.85 -1.36
C GLN A 76 4.45 -1.49 -1.08
N ARG A 77 4.26 -0.48 -1.95
CA ARG A 77 4.76 0.88 -1.68
C ARG A 77 4.04 1.56 -0.52
N ILE A 78 2.75 1.28 -0.33
CA ILE A 78 2.02 1.79 0.85
C ILE A 78 2.72 1.34 2.14
N CYS A 79 3.23 0.12 2.18
CA CYS A 79 3.98 -0.38 3.34
C CYS A 79 5.28 0.41 3.61
N LEU A 80 5.79 1.16 2.63
CA LEU A 80 6.99 1.99 2.73
C LEU A 80 6.71 3.43 3.10
N ALA A 81 5.44 3.86 3.14
CA ALA A 81 5.05 5.23 3.46
C ALA A 81 5.68 5.72 4.78
N LYS A 82 6.16 6.96 4.78
CA LYS A 82 6.87 7.59 5.90
C LYS A 82 6.07 8.73 6.53
N SER A 83 5.21 9.40 5.76
CA SER A 83 4.49 10.60 6.20
C SER A 83 2.99 10.53 5.94
N SER A 84 2.55 10.05 4.77
CA SER A 84 1.13 10.06 4.44
C SER A 84 0.71 8.96 3.46
N ILE A 85 -0.52 8.47 3.63
CA ILE A 85 -1.21 7.55 2.74
C ILE A 85 -2.61 8.10 2.49
N LYS A 86 -2.95 8.36 1.21
CA LYS A 86 -4.27 8.83 0.82
C LYS A 86 -4.86 7.85 -0.19
N ILE A 87 -6.07 7.37 0.06
CA ILE A 87 -6.73 6.36 -0.77
C ILE A 87 -8.13 6.81 -1.14
N LEU A 88 -8.44 6.90 -2.45
CA LEU A 88 -9.80 6.88 -2.98
C LEU A 88 -10.03 5.53 -3.65
N THR A 89 -11.13 4.87 -3.35
CA THR A 89 -11.51 3.61 -4.01
C THR A 89 -13.03 3.46 -4.07
N GLY A 90 -13.56 2.84 -5.09
CA GLY A 90 -14.97 2.49 -5.13
C GLY A 90 -15.30 1.46 -4.05
N ASP A 91 -14.61 0.33 -4.10
CA ASP A 91 -14.71 -0.75 -3.12
C ASP A 91 -13.42 -0.87 -2.31
N PHE A 92 -13.56 -1.06 -1.00
CA PHE A 92 -12.49 -1.50 -0.12
C PHE A 92 -12.88 -2.84 0.49
N LYS A 93 -12.13 -3.91 0.18
CA LYS A 93 -12.40 -5.25 0.70
C LYS A 93 -11.22 -5.79 1.47
N ARG A 94 -11.53 -6.62 2.46
CA ARG A 94 -10.53 -7.32 3.25
C ARG A 94 -9.59 -8.16 2.38
N PHE A 95 -8.30 -8.02 2.58
CA PHE A 95 -7.27 -8.91 2.08
C PHE A 95 -6.06 -8.91 3.01
N ARG A 96 -5.16 -9.86 2.81
CA ARG A 96 -3.93 -9.95 3.57
C ARG A 96 -2.74 -9.59 2.70
N LEU A 97 -1.78 -8.91 3.28
CA LEU A 97 -0.47 -8.76 2.66
C LEU A 97 0.17 -10.15 2.59
N LYS A 98 0.91 -10.43 1.52
CA LYS A 98 1.66 -11.67 1.41
C LYS A 98 2.59 -11.79 2.63
N PRO A 99 2.66 -12.96 3.27
CA PRO A 99 3.53 -13.16 4.40
C PRO A 99 4.99 -12.92 4.00
N SER A 100 5.80 -12.43 4.93
CA SER A 100 7.25 -12.44 4.74
C SER A 100 7.73 -13.89 4.65
N VAL A 101 8.87 -14.12 3.99
CA VAL A 101 9.44 -15.48 3.83
C VAL A 101 9.66 -16.19 5.18
N GLU A 102 9.83 -15.43 6.27
CA GLU A 102 9.95 -15.95 7.63
C GLU A 102 8.61 -16.51 8.19
N GLN A 103 7.46 -16.11 7.63
CA GLN A 103 6.12 -16.51 8.09
C GLN A 103 5.54 -17.71 7.31
N GLY A 104 6.25 -18.22 6.31
CA GLY A 104 5.78 -19.33 5.47
C GLY A 104 4.94 -18.88 4.26
N GLU A 105 4.63 -19.83 3.38
CA GLU A 105 3.94 -19.53 2.10
C GLU A 105 2.40 -19.51 2.23
N ASN A 106 1.85 -19.71 3.42
CA ASN A 106 0.41 -19.76 3.60
C ASN A 106 -0.17 -18.32 3.63
N TYR A 107 -1.04 -18.01 2.68
CA TYR A 107 -1.73 -16.72 2.58
C TYR A 107 -2.45 -16.31 3.89
N ASN A 108 -2.93 -17.27 4.68
CA ASN A 108 -3.62 -16.99 5.93
C ASN A 108 -2.69 -16.45 7.03
N ASP A 109 -1.36 -16.61 6.87
CA ASP A 109 -0.37 -16.12 7.82
C ASP A 109 0.02 -14.64 7.56
N GLY A 110 -0.42 -14.07 6.43
CA GLY A 110 -0.18 -12.67 6.08
C GLY A 110 -0.91 -11.69 7.00
N THR A 111 -0.35 -10.47 7.13
CA THR A 111 -0.96 -9.39 7.91
C THR A 111 -2.19 -8.83 7.18
N PRO A 112 -3.35 -8.66 7.84
CA PRO A 112 -4.48 -7.94 7.26
C PRO A 112 -4.05 -6.54 6.81
N PHE A 113 -4.43 -6.12 5.60
CA PHE A 113 -4.00 -4.84 5.05
C PHE A 113 -4.46 -3.64 5.89
N ILE A 114 -5.68 -3.69 6.40
CA ILE A 114 -6.20 -2.65 7.28
C ILE A 114 -5.37 -2.52 8.58
N LYS A 115 -4.94 -3.64 9.15
CA LYS A 115 -4.04 -3.64 10.30
C LYS A 115 -2.72 -2.93 9.98
N SER A 116 -2.15 -3.21 8.82
CA SER A 116 -0.93 -2.54 8.37
C SER A 116 -1.10 -1.03 8.25
N LEU A 117 -2.26 -0.54 7.80
CA LEU A 117 -2.57 0.88 7.72
C LEU A 117 -2.72 1.52 9.12
N ILE A 118 -3.37 0.81 10.06
CA ILE A 118 -3.50 1.26 11.45
C ILE A 118 -2.12 1.33 12.11
N GLU A 119 -1.29 0.30 11.97
CA GLU A 119 0.09 0.29 12.49
C GLU A 119 0.95 1.43 11.90
N LYS A 120 0.71 1.81 10.65
CA LYS A 120 1.33 3.00 10.04
C LYS A 120 0.89 4.28 10.74
N ALA A 121 -0.40 4.43 11.01
CA ALA A 121 -0.92 5.59 11.72
C ALA A 121 -0.37 5.67 13.16
N GLU A 122 -0.31 4.56 13.89
CA GLU A 122 0.31 4.48 15.23
C GLU A 122 1.78 4.90 15.21
N ASN A 123 2.47 4.69 14.08
CA ASN A 123 3.85 5.13 13.88
C ASN A 123 3.96 6.54 13.26
N GLY A 124 2.90 7.35 13.28
CA GLY A 124 2.89 8.76 12.90
C GLY A 124 2.62 9.04 11.42
N VAL A 125 2.29 8.03 10.61
CA VAL A 125 1.91 8.23 9.21
C VAL A 125 0.44 8.67 9.14
N SER A 126 0.13 9.78 8.46
CA SER A 126 -1.27 10.19 8.24
C SER A 126 -1.94 9.25 7.24
N VAL A 127 -3.09 8.69 7.61
CA VAL A 127 -3.84 7.74 6.77
C VAL A 127 -5.25 8.27 6.51
N GLN A 128 -5.58 8.52 5.24
CA GLN A 128 -6.88 8.99 4.80
C GLN A 128 -7.47 8.04 3.77
N ILE A 129 -8.64 7.48 4.06
CA ILE A 129 -9.32 6.53 3.19
C ILE A 129 -10.73 7.05 2.89
N LEU A 130 -11.06 7.20 1.60
CA LEU A 130 -12.42 7.45 1.16
C LEU A 130 -12.86 6.35 0.19
N CYS A 131 -13.96 5.67 0.52
CA CYS A 131 -14.55 4.66 -0.36
C CYS A 131 -16.05 4.93 -0.61
N SER A 132 -16.61 4.30 -1.65
CA SER A 132 -18.04 4.48 -1.96
C SER A 132 -18.94 3.85 -0.93
N ARG A 133 -18.62 2.62 -0.56
CA ARG A 133 -19.33 1.84 0.47
C ARG A 133 -18.33 0.95 1.20
N PRO A 134 -18.43 0.85 2.52
CA PRO A 134 -17.67 -0.15 3.25
C PRO A 134 -18.23 -1.52 2.90
N SER A 135 -17.34 -2.49 2.67
CA SER A 135 -17.80 -3.86 2.75
C SER A 135 -18.11 -4.19 4.22
N LYS A 136 -19.13 -5.00 4.47
CA LYS A 136 -19.45 -5.46 5.83
C LYS A 136 -18.21 -5.99 6.56
N TYR A 137 -17.39 -6.78 5.89
CA TYR A 137 -16.18 -7.35 6.46
C TYR A 137 -15.09 -6.31 6.77
N PHE A 138 -15.03 -5.21 6.02
CA PHE A 138 -14.11 -4.11 6.31
C PHE A 138 -14.54 -3.38 7.59
N ALA A 139 -15.82 -3.06 7.71
CA ALA A 139 -16.34 -2.38 8.90
C ALA A 139 -16.15 -3.26 10.16
N GLU A 140 -16.49 -4.55 10.10
CA GLU A 140 -16.30 -5.50 11.19
C GLU A 140 -14.82 -5.63 11.59
N GLU A 141 -13.92 -5.69 10.62
CA GLU A 141 -12.49 -5.79 10.86
C GLU A 141 -11.97 -4.51 11.54
N LEU A 142 -12.33 -3.34 11.04
CA LEU A 142 -11.95 -2.06 11.61
C LEU A 142 -12.49 -1.90 13.05
N GLU A 143 -13.76 -2.23 13.27
CA GLU A 143 -14.37 -2.20 14.60
C GLU A 143 -13.67 -3.16 15.58
N SER A 144 -13.28 -4.35 15.13
CA SER A 144 -12.55 -5.32 15.96
C SER A 144 -11.18 -4.81 16.43
N TYR A 145 -10.54 -3.93 15.66
CA TYR A 145 -9.31 -3.27 16.09
C TYR A 145 -9.61 -2.17 17.11
N TYR A 146 -10.61 -1.34 16.88
CA TYR A 146 -10.96 -0.23 17.78
C TYR A 146 -11.54 -0.67 19.12
N GLN A 147 -12.11 -1.86 19.22
CA GLN A 147 -12.50 -2.45 20.50
C GLN A 147 -11.31 -2.82 21.40
N ARG A 148 -10.12 -2.94 20.82
CA ARG A 148 -8.89 -3.37 21.52
C ARG A 148 -7.87 -2.25 21.69
N MET A 149 -7.97 -1.19 20.90
CA MET A 149 -6.99 -0.10 20.80
C MET A 149 -7.72 1.20 20.51
N GLU A 150 -7.24 2.31 21.05
CA GLU A 150 -7.74 3.62 20.67
C GLU A 150 -7.45 3.89 19.18
N LYS A 151 -8.41 4.52 18.51
CA LYS A 151 -8.22 4.92 17.11
C LYS A 151 -7.16 6.00 17.06
N PRO A 152 -6.09 5.85 16.25
CA PRO A 152 -5.12 6.92 16.06
C PRO A 152 -5.78 8.17 15.46
N ASP A 153 -5.47 9.35 15.97
CA ASP A 153 -6.03 10.63 15.49
C ASP A 153 -5.73 10.90 14.01
N ASN A 154 -4.63 10.36 13.51
CA ASN A 154 -4.16 10.50 12.14
C ASN A 154 -4.63 9.36 11.21
N PHE A 155 -5.61 8.56 11.65
CA PHE A 155 -6.29 7.56 10.83
C PHE A 155 -7.74 8.00 10.60
N GLU A 156 -8.05 8.40 9.37
CA GLU A 156 -9.36 8.87 8.99
C GLU A 156 -9.95 8.01 7.86
N TYR A 157 -11.23 7.71 7.95
CA TYR A 157 -11.93 7.14 6.81
C TYR A 157 -13.32 7.74 6.66
N VAL A 158 -13.74 7.92 5.42
CA VAL A 158 -14.98 8.59 5.03
C VAL A 158 -15.67 7.80 3.92
N PHE A 159 -16.98 7.87 3.89
CA PHE A 159 -17.79 7.28 2.82
C PHE A 159 -18.35 8.37 1.91
N CYS A 160 -18.27 8.13 0.59
CA CYS A 160 -18.93 8.96 -0.39
C CYS A 160 -19.45 8.09 -1.53
N ILE A 161 -20.76 7.87 -1.57
CA ILE A 161 -21.42 7.01 -2.57
C ILE A 161 -21.19 7.46 -4.02
N ARG A 162 -20.79 8.70 -4.23
CA ARG A 162 -20.44 9.24 -5.55
C ARG A 162 -19.01 8.89 -5.98
N ASN A 163 -18.17 8.48 -5.03
CA ASN A 163 -16.80 8.19 -5.37
C ASN A 163 -16.70 6.94 -6.23
N HIS A 164 -16.16 7.09 -7.42
CA HIS A 164 -15.78 5.97 -8.30
C HIS A 164 -14.30 6.03 -8.70
N ALA A 165 -13.58 7.04 -8.22
CA ALA A 165 -12.14 7.16 -8.46
C ALA A 165 -11.37 6.07 -7.72
N LYS A 166 -10.24 5.66 -8.29
CA LYS A 166 -9.25 4.79 -7.67
C LYS A 166 -7.93 5.53 -7.74
N VAL A 167 -7.56 6.10 -6.61
CA VAL A 167 -6.37 6.93 -6.44
C VAL A 167 -5.66 6.48 -5.17
N ILE A 168 -4.35 6.39 -5.24
CA ILE A 168 -3.50 6.18 -4.07
C ILE A 168 -2.36 7.19 -4.15
N ILE A 169 -2.14 7.94 -3.07
CA ILE A 169 -1.03 8.89 -2.96
C ILE A 169 -0.21 8.49 -1.74
N ILE A 170 1.09 8.42 -1.91
CA ILE A 170 2.05 8.00 -0.88
C ILE A 170 3.05 9.12 -0.68
N ASP A 171 3.14 9.62 0.57
CA ASP A 171 4.09 10.65 1.00
C ASP A 171 4.00 11.98 0.21
N ASP A 172 2.88 12.20 -0.49
CA ASP A 172 2.70 13.30 -1.46
C ASP A 172 3.77 13.35 -2.58
N GLU A 173 4.50 12.25 -2.77
CA GLU A 173 5.59 12.10 -3.73
C GLU A 173 5.29 11.10 -4.84
N ILE A 174 4.45 10.10 -4.57
CA ILE A 174 4.09 9.04 -5.51
C ILE A 174 2.57 8.97 -5.59
N ALA A 175 2.03 8.90 -6.81
CA ALA A 175 0.61 8.75 -7.02
C ALA A 175 0.29 7.61 -8.00
N TYR A 176 -0.78 6.90 -7.72
CA TYR A 176 -1.42 5.95 -8.61
C TYR A 176 -2.83 6.45 -8.94
N VAL A 177 -3.21 6.31 -10.20
CA VAL A 177 -4.58 6.49 -10.67
C VAL A 177 -4.91 5.41 -11.69
N GLY A 178 -6.08 4.76 -11.56
CA GLY A 178 -6.43 3.67 -12.47
C GLY A 178 -7.82 3.08 -12.26
N SER A 179 -8.00 1.85 -12.71
CA SER A 179 -9.26 1.13 -12.64
C SER A 179 -9.37 0.23 -11.40
N ALA A 180 -8.24 -0.19 -10.81
CA ALA A 180 -8.20 -1.18 -9.74
C ALA A 180 -8.73 -0.66 -8.41
N ASN A 181 -9.79 -1.27 -7.91
CA ASN A 181 -10.23 -1.08 -6.53
C ASN A 181 -9.27 -1.75 -5.53
N VAL A 182 -9.28 -1.28 -4.29
CA VAL A 182 -8.54 -1.90 -3.17
C VAL A 182 -9.27 -3.17 -2.72
N THR A 183 -9.21 -4.18 -3.57
CA THR A 183 -9.84 -5.49 -3.39
C THR A 183 -8.94 -6.60 -3.91
N PRO A 184 -9.04 -7.85 -3.42
CA PRO A 184 -8.25 -8.97 -3.96
C PRO A 184 -8.34 -9.10 -5.48
N ALA A 185 -9.54 -8.96 -6.05
CA ALA A 185 -9.74 -9.07 -7.50
C ALA A 185 -9.11 -7.91 -8.27
N GLY A 186 -9.26 -6.67 -7.79
CA GLY A 186 -8.65 -5.48 -8.41
C GLY A 186 -7.13 -5.48 -8.33
N LEU A 187 -6.58 -6.05 -7.25
CA LEU A 187 -5.14 -6.11 -7.03
C LEU A 187 -4.47 -7.35 -7.64
N GLY A 188 -5.22 -8.19 -8.34
CA GLY A 188 -4.69 -9.42 -8.92
C GLY A 188 -4.33 -10.51 -7.90
N GLN A 189 -4.90 -10.46 -6.69
CA GLN A 189 -4.68 -11.44 -5.62
C GLN A 189 -5.81 -12.47 -5.48
N GLY A 190 -6.52 -12.77 -6.54
CA GLY A 190 -7.58 -13.77 -6.50
C GLY A 190 -7.02 -15.17 -6.14
N ILE A 191 -7.42 -15.70 -4.98
CA ILE A 191 -7.01 -17.04 -4.51
C ILE A 191 -7.72 -18.15 -5.33
N ILE A 192 -8.92 -17.87 -5.83
CA ILE A 192 -9.81 -18.86 -6.44
C ILE A 192 -9.98 -18.63 -7.94
N SER A 193 -9.75 -17.40 -8.42
CA SER A 193 -9.86 -17.04 -9.84
C SER A 193 -8.81 -16.01 -10.23
N PRO A 194 -8.44 -15.90 -11.51
CA PRO A 194 -7.66 -14.77 -11.98
C PRO A 194 -8.32 -13.46 -11.54
N GLY A 195 -7.52 -12.48 -11.15
CA GLY A 195 -8.00 -11.12 -10.86
C GLY A 195 -8.66 -10.48 -12.08
N ASN A 196 -9.21 -9.29 -11.89
CA ASN A 196 -9.73 -8.50 -13.00
C ASN A 196 -8.60 -8.09 -13.95
N PHE A 197 -8.97 -7.78 -15.20
CA PHE A 197 -8.10 -7.00 -16.07
C PHE A 197 -8.18 -5.53 -15.63
N GLU A 198 -7.09 -5.04 -15.07
CA GLU A 198 -6.98 -3.69 -14.52
C GLU A 198 -5.78 -2.98 -15.12
N ALA A 199 -5.90 -1.67 -15.30
CA ALA A 199 -4.81 -0.83 -15.75
C ALA A 199 -4.82 0.52 -15.01
N GLY A 200 -3.63 1.09 -14.84
CA GLY A 200 -3.48 2.40 -14.22
C GLY A 200 -2.08 2.96 -14.43
N ILE A 201 -1.87 4.15 -13.94
CA ILE A 201 -0.60 4.86 -14.00
C ILE A 201 -0.09 5.07 -12.60
N LEU A 202 1.17 4.71 -12.38
CA LEU A 202 1.96 5.04 -11.20
C LEU A 202 2.99 6.11 -11.61
N THR A 203 3.10 7.17 -10.84
CA THR A 203 3.98 8.28 -11.17
C THR A 203 4.60 8.94 -9.94
N ASN A 204 5.79 9.47 -10.10
CA ASN A 204 6.43 10.44 -9.19
C ASN A 204 6.73 11.77 -9.90
N ASN A 205 6.10 12.03 -11.05
CA ASN A 205 6.18 13.34 -11.68
C ASN A 205 5.46 14.37 -10.79
N PRO A 206 6.13 15.44 -10.34
CA PRO A 206 5.58 16.37 -9.36
C PRO A 206 4.29 17.10 -9.82
N GLU A 207 4.18 17.41 -11.12
CA GLU A 207 3.01 18.08 -11.67
C GLU A 207 1.78 17.15 -11.67
N LEU A 208 1.99 15.88 -12.08
CA LEU A 208 0.92 14.88 -12.05
C LEU A 208 0.53 14.52 -10.61
N VAL A 209 1.51 14.32 -9.73
CA VAL A 209 1.24 14.06 -8.29
C VAL A 209 0.47 15.24 -7.70
N GLY A 210 0.87 16.48 -7.99
CA GLY A 210 0.17 17.69 -7.56
C GLY A 210 -1.28 17.72 -8.03
N SER A 211 -1.53 17.47 -9.31
CA SER A 211 -2.89 17.44 -9.88
C SER A 211 -3.76 16.34 -9.28
N ILE A 212 -3.18 15.15 -9.04
CA ILE A 212 -3.90 14.02 -8.42
C ILE A 212 -4.20 14.33 -6.95
N ARG A 213 -3.30 14.97 -6.24
CA ARG A 213 -3.50 15.43 -4.85
C ARG A 213 -4.62 16.48 -4.76
N ASP A 214 -4.63 17.45 -5.67
CA ASP A 214 -5.68 18.48 -5.73
C ASP A 214 -7.05 17.84 -6.00
N PHE A 215 -7.12 16.85 -6.87
CA PHE A 215 -8.33 16.06 -7.08
C PHE A 215 -8.73 15.29 -5.82
N PHE A 216 -7.77 14.66 -5.12
CA PHE A 216 -8.05 14.00 -3.84
C PHE A 216 -8.66 14.98 -2.84
N ALA A 217 -8.03 16.14 -2.65
CA ALA A 217 -8.49 17.18 -1.72
C ALA A 217 -9.91 17.65 -2.08
N MET A 218 -10.20 17.86 -3.35
CA MET A 218 -11.54 18.26 -3.83
C MET A 218 -12.62 17.20 -3.46
N VAL A 219 -12.27 15.92 -3.53
CA VAL A 219 -13.20 14.83 -3.19
C VAL A 219 -13.30 14.65 -1.66
N TRP A 220 -12.19 14.81 -0.96
CA TRP A 220 -12.11 14.66 0.51
C TRP A 220 -12.83 15.78 1.24
N ASP A 221 -12.64 17.03 0.81
CA ASP A 221 -13.29 18.18 1.41
C ASP A 221 -14.80 18.15 1.14
N ALA A 222 -15.60 18.08 2.19
CA ALA A 222 -17.06 18.03 2.15
C ALA A 222 -17.72 19.20 1.38
N ASN A 223 -16.95 20.13 0.81
CA ASN A 223 -17.44 21.19 -0.06
C ASN A 223 -18.24 20.67 -1.26
N SER A 224 -17.86 19.49 -1.79
CA SER A 224 -18.59 18.81 -2.85
C SER A 224 -19.92 18.20 -2.40
N CYS A 225 -20.20 18.17 -1.09
CA CYS A 225 -21.46 17.67 -0.52
C CYS A 225 -22.55 18.74 -0.51
N LYS A 226 -22.20 20.03 -0.62
CA LYS A 226 -23.18 21.12 -0.73
C LYS A 226 -24.00 20.96 -2.01
N GLY A 227 -25.31 20.70 -1.85
CA GLY A 227 -26.22 20.43 -2.97
C GLY A 227 -26.12 19.02 -3.55
N CYS A 228 -25.43 18.10 -2.91
CA CYS A 228 -25.41 16.70 -3.31
C CYS A 228 -26.75 16.04 -2.99
N HIS A 229 -27.46 15.55 -4.02
CA HIS A 229 -28.74 14.84 -3.87
C HIS A 229 -28.61 13.42 -3.32
N ARG A 230 -27.42 12.99 -2.93
CA ARG A 230 -27.14 11.69 -2.27
C ARG A 230 -26.48 11.89 -0.90
N ALA A 231 -26.52 13.09 -0.34
CA ALA A 231 -25.89 13.38 0.96
C ALA A 231 -26.49 12.53 2.09
N ASP A 232 -27.79 12.22 1.98
CA ASP A 232 -28.54 11.33 2.88
C ASP A 232 -28.08 9.86 2.89
N GLN A 233 -27.27 9.48 1.91
CA GLN A 233 -26.74 8.11 1.75
C GLN A 233 -25.28 7.98 2.19
N CYS A 234 -24.70 9.04 2.72
CA CYS A 234 -23.29 9.12 3.14
C CYS A 234 -23.12 9.06 4.68
N GLU A 235 -24.12 8.62 5.44
CA GLU A 235 -24.08 8.42 6.88
C GLU A 235 -23.36 7.13 7.28
#